data_6bec0a983baea56bbf8cbb2b3c34614a
#
_entry.id   6bec0a983baea56bbf8cbb2b3c34614a
#
_cell.length_a   1.000
_cell.length_b   1.000
_cell.length_c   1.000
_cell.angle_alpha   90.00
_cell.angle_beta   90.00
_cell.angle_gamma   90.00
#
_symmetry.space_group_name_H-M   'P 1'
#
loop_
_entity.id
_entity.type
_entity.pdbx_description
1 polymer ?
#
loop_
_entity_poly.entity_id
_entity_poly.type
_entity_poly.pdbx_seq_one_letter_code
_entity_poly.pdbx_strand_id
1 'polypeptide(L)'
;MSKPKIYIALCSFGKDSIATILLALENNEPLDRVVFSEVMFDHERGISGEIPEHIEWVYNTAIPKLESMGVKVDVVRGKLDYVTLCRRKLKSGKKAGQMYGLQSARFCYANSECKVAPINAYYKQFSKEYDIVKYVGIAIDEPKRLARLEGTNKVSLLAKYGYTEKMAMAKCEEYDLVSPNYRGGEFRGGCWFCYNANISRYVNIRKNYPHYWQAIRDLYYETNTKAFKYGKTLAEVEREMDSLEFNQRNQLTLF
;
A
#
# COMPACT_ATOMS: atom_id res chain seq x y z
N MET A 1 -4.89 27.63 -25.57
CA MET A 1 -6.00 27.39 -24.65
C MET A 1 -5.53 26.42 -23.57
N SER A 2 -5.85 26.65 -22.30
CA SER A 2 -5.58 25.70 -21.23
C SER A 2 -6.41 24.44 -21.42
N LYS A 3 -5.85 23.26 -21.12
CA LYS A 3 -6.61 22.01 -21.18
C LYS A 3 -7.71 21.98 -20.13
N PRO A 4 -8.81 21.28 -20.35
CA PRO A 4 -9.77 21.01 -19.29
C PRO A 4 -9.12 20.21 -18.16
N LYS A 5 -9.60 20.35 -16.92
CA LYS A 5 -9.10 19.59 -15.79
C LYS A 5 -9.80 18.25 -15.67
N ILE A 6 -9.07 17.23 -15.24
CA ILE A 6 -9.59 15.95 -14.76
C ILE A 6 -9.10 15.71 -13.32
N TYR A 7 -10.00 15.29 -12.44
CA TYR A 7 -9.72 15.10 -11.02
C TYR A 7 -9.70 13.61 -10.70
N ILE A 8 -8.56 13.13 -10.23
CA ILE A 8 -8.33 11.71 -9.97
C ILE A 8 -7.83 11.51 -8.54
N ALA A 9 -8.58 10.77 -7.74
CA ALA A 9 -8.16 10.41 -6.40
C ALA A 9 -7.29 9.15 -6.40
N LEU A 10 -6.14 9.22 -5.73
CA LEU A 10 -5.31 8.06 -5.43
C LEU A 10 -5.86 7.34 -4.21
N CYS A 11 -6.35 6.14 -4.38
CA CYS A 11 -6.90 5.34 -3.30
C CYS A 11 -6.06 4.10 -3.03
N SER A 12 -5.70 3.88 -1.78
CA SER A 12 -5.12 2.63 -1.28
C SER A 12 -6.10 1.86 -0.40
N PHE A 13 -7.35 2.33 -0.33
CA PHE A 13 -8.38 1.84 0.58
C PHE A 13 -8.00 1.87 2.06
N GLY A 14 -6.98 2.68 2.43
CA GLY A 14 -6.73 3.09 3.79
C GLY A 14 -7.62 4.29 4.17
N LYS A 15 -7.80 4.53 5.48
CA LYS A 15 -8.68 5.55 6.04
C LYS A 15 -8.54 6.93 5.37
N ASP A 16 -7.32 7.42 5.18
CA ASP A 16 -7.09 8.76 4.65
C ASP A 16 -7.49 8.89 3.18
N SER A 17 -7.27 7.85 2.38
CA SER A 17 -7.64 7.86 0.97
C SER A 17 -9.15 7.70 0.78
N ILE A 18 -9.83 6.90 1.60
CA ILE A 18 -11.29 6.77 1.60
C ILE A 18 -11.94 8.08 2.06
N ALA A 19 -11.50 8.64 3.20
CA ALA A 19 -12.03 9.90 3.70
C ALA A 19 -11.84 11.04 2.69
N THR A 20 -10.74 11.05 1.91
CA THR A 20 -10.54 12.00 0.82
C THR A 20 -11.64 11.91 -0.24
N ILE A 21 -12.05 10.69 -0.63
CA ILE A 21 -13.12 10.45 -1.61
C ILE A 21 -14.46 10.89 -1.03
N LEU A 22 -14.77 10.50 0.22
CA LEU A 22 -16.00 10.87 0.89
C LEU A 22 -16.15 12.39 1.02
N LEU A 23 -15.06 13.09 1.40
CA LEU A 23 -15.05 14.56 1.45
C LEU A 23 -15.26 15.20 0.07
N ALA A 24 -14.74 14.60 -0.99
CA ALA A 24 -15.01 15.08 -2.33
C ALA A 24 -16.49 15.01 -2.66
N LEU A 25 -17.16 13.91 -2.34
CA LEU A 25 -18.58 13.73 -2.58
C LEU A 25 -19.45 14.67 -1.73
N GLU A 26 -19.19 14.75 -0.42
CA GLU A 26 -19.97 15.59 0.51
C GLU A 26 -19.89 17.10 0.18
N ASN A 27 -18.74 17.55 -0.30
CA ASN A 27 -18.48 18.96 -0.57
C ASN A 27 -18.63 19.32 -2.06
N ASN A 28 -19.18 18.43 -2.88
CA ASN A 28 -19.31 18.62 -4.34
C ASN A 28 -18.00 19.03 -5.02
N GLU A 29 -16.87 18.52 -4.54
CA GLU A 29 -15.59 18.67 -5.22
C GLU A 29 -15.58 17.84 -6.51
N PRO A 30 -15.01 18.36 -7.59
CA PRO A 30 -14.91 17.58 -8.82
C PRO A 30 -14.14 16.28 -8.58
N LEU A 31 -14.72 15.15 -8.91
CA LEU A 31 -14.09 13.83 -8.81
C LEU A 31 -14.51 12.97 -9.98
N ASP A 32 -13.64 12.86 -10.98
CA ASP A 32 -13.96 12.10 -12.19
C ASP A 32 -13.65 10.59 -12.03
N ARG A 33 -12.58 10.27 -11.31
CA ARG A 33 -12.11 8.89 -11.13
C ARG A 33 -11.39 8.68 -9.81
N VAL A 34 -11.44 7.43 -9.36
CA VAL A 34 -10.57 6.91 -8.30
C VAL A 34 -9.66 5.85 -8.92
N VAL A 35 -8.37 5.88 -8.61
CA VAL A 35 -7.43 4.84 -9.06
C VAL A 35 -6.81 4.12 -7.87
N PHE A 36 -6.96 2.81 -7.86
CA PHE A 36 -6.29 1.87 -6.96
C PHE A 36 -5.16 1.15 -7.70
N SER A 37 -3.95 1.21 -7.17
CA SER A 37 -2.85 0.40 -7.69
C SER A 37 -2.62 -0.78 -6.78
N GLU A 38 -3.06 -1.94 -7.23
CA GLU A 38 -2.81 -3.20 -6.55
C GLU A 38 -1.39 -3.68 -6.86
N VAL A 39 -0.57 -3.80 -5.81
CA VAL A 39 0.76 -4.41 -5.92
C VAL A 39 0.59 -5.92 -5.88
N MET A 40 1.02 -6.62 -6.92
CA MET A 40 1.03 -8.08 -6.90
C MET A 40 2.32 -8.61 -6.27
N PHE A 41 2.19 -9.63 -5.44
CA PHE A 41 3.33 -10.42 -4.98
C PHE A 41 3.78 -11.40 -6.08
N ASP A 42 2.82 -12.12 -6.66
CA ASP A 42 3.05 -13.12 -7.70
C ASP A 42 1.87 -13.12 -8.68
N HIS A 43 2.11 -12.72 -9.91
CA HIS A 43 1.08 -12.69 -10.96
C HIS A 43 0.63 -14.09 -11.38
N GLU A 44 1.58 -15.04 -11.46
CA GLU A 44 1.29 -16.42 -11.89
C GLU A 44 0.34 -17.13 -10.94
N ARG A 45 0.56 -16.91 -9.63
CA ARG A 45 -0.26 -17.51 -8.57
C ARG A 45 -1.47 -16.66 -8.19
N GLY A 46 -1.64 -15.49 -8.78
CA GLY A 46 -2.70 -14.56 -8.43
C GLY A 46 -2.59 -13.99 -6.99
N ILE A 47 -1.39 -13.97 -6.41
CA ILE A 47 -1.19 -13.54 -5.03
C ILE A 47 -1.02 -12.01 -4.99
N SER A 48 -1.97 -11.33 -4.35
CA SER A 48 -1.86 -9.90 -4.06
C SER A 48 -0.76 -9.60 -3.04
N GLY A 49 -0.20 -8.42 -3.11
CA GLY A 49 0.70 -7.89 -2.08
C GLY A 49 -0.03 -7.34 -0.86
N GLU A 50 -1.32 -7.10 -0.97
CA GLU A 50 -2.15 -6.68 0.16
C GLU A 50 -2.51 -7.90 1.04
N ILE A 51 -2.86 -7.65 2.31
CA ILE A 51 -3.35 -8.69 3.22
C ILE A 51 -4.67 -9.25 2.66
N PRO A 52 -4.92 -10.59 2.71
CA PRO A 52 -6.08 -11.21 2.09
C PRO A 52 -7.42 -10.58 2.46
N GLU A 53 -7.69 -10.37 3.74
CA GLU A 53 -8.96 -9.78 4.18
C GLU A 53 -9.13 -8.34 3.67
N HIS A 54 -8.02 -7.60 3.54
CA HIS A 54 -8.09 -6.25 2.99
C HIS A 54 -8.45 -6.28 1.51
N ILE A 55 -7.77 -7.09 0.71
CA ILE A 55 -8.02 -7.11 -0.73
C ILE A 55 -9.40 -7.69 -1.06
N GLU A 56 -9.84 -8.71 -0.32
CA GLU A 56 -11.19 -9.25 -0.42
C GLU A 56 -12.25 -8.19 -0.09
N TRP A 57 -12.06 -7.46 1.01
CA TRP A 57 -12.93 -6.35 1.38
C TRP A 57 -12.93 -5.23 0.34
N VAL A 58 -11.76 -4.91 -0.25
CA VAL A 58 -11.66 -3.91 -1.31
C VAL A 58 -12.57 -4.28 -2.47
N TYR A 59 -12.50 -5.51 -2.98
CA TYR A 59 -13.27 -5.94 -4.14
C TYR A 59 -14.74 -6.21 -3.85
N ASN A 60 -15.04 -6.80 -2.69
CA ASN A 60 -16.39 -7.25 -2.39
C ASN A 60 -17.24 -6.20 -1.64
N THR A 61 -16.62 -5.18 -1.06
CA THR A 61 -17.32 -4.18 -0.25
C THR A 61 -16.97 -2.75 -0.66
N ALA A 62 -15.70 -2.38 -0.61
CA ALA A 62 -15.33 -0.96 -0.72
C ALA A 62 -15.52 -0.40 -2.13
N ILE A 63 -15.08 -1.11 -3.17
CA ILE A 63 -15.30 -0.69 -4.57
C ILE A 63 -16.79 -0.65 -4.88
N PRO A 64 -17.59 -1.70 -4.67
CA PRO A 64 -19.03 -1.64 -4.94
C PRO A 64 -19.75 -0.51 -4.20
N LYS A 65 -19.36 -0.24 -2.95
CA LYS A 65 -19.96 0.83 -2.16
C LYS A 65 -19.63 2.22 -2.74
N LEU A 66 -18.38 2.48 -3.12
CA LEU A 66 -18.01 3.72 -3.78
C LEU A 66 -18.70 3.88 -5.14
N GLU A 67 -18.80 2.81 -5.92
CA GLU A 67 -19.49 2.84 -7.22
C GLU A 67 -20.99 3.10 -7.07
N SER A 68 -21.64 2.59 -6.01
CA SER A 68 -23.04 2.91 -5.70
C SER A 68 -23.26 4.39 -5.34
N MET A 69 -22.20 5.09 -4.91
CA MET A 69 -22.21 6.53 -4.68
C MET A 69 -21.89 7.35 -5.95
N GLY A 70 -21.79 6.71 -7.11
CA GLY A 70 -21.48 7.36 -8.39
C GLY A 70 -19.99 7.54 -8.68
N VAL A 71 -19.10 6.97 -7.89
CA VAL A 71 -17.65 7.08 -8.07
C VAL A 71 -17.16 5.99 -9.02
N LYS A 72 -16.43 6.37 -10.06
CA LYS A 72 -15.78 5.40 -10.94
C LYS A 72 -14.42 4.96 -10.37
N VAL A 73 -14.28 3.68 -10.07
CA VAL A 73 -13.04 3.09 -9.53
C VAL A 73 -12.31 2.29 -10.60
N ASP A 74 -11.08 2.69 -10.90
CA ASP A 74 -10.20 1.97 -11.82
C ASP A 74 -9.11 1.25 -11.02
N VAL A 75 -8.95 -0.06 -11.26
CA VAL A 75 -7.88 -0.86 -10.66
C VAL A 75 -6.75 -1.04 -11.66
N VAL A 76 -5.54 -0.69 -11.26
CA VAL A 76 -4.34 -0.86 -12.10
C VAL A 76 -3.33 -1.78 -11.41
N ARG A 77 -2.64 -2.59 -12.20
CA ARG A 77 -1.57 -3.48 -11.75
C ARG A 77 -0.31 -3.20 -12.56
N GLY A 78 0.85 -3.33 -11.91
CA GLY A 78 2.14 -3.26 -12.60
C GLY A 78 2.34 -4.42 -13.56
N LYS A 79 3.15 -4.22 -14.60
CA LYS A 79 3.63 -5.32 -15.44
C LYS A 79 4.54 -6.28 -14.67
N LEU A 80 5.22 -5.76 -13.65
CA LEU A 80 6.07 -6.54 -12.75
C LEU A 80 5.32 -6.77 -11.42
N ASP A 81 5.47 -7.97 -10.90
CA ASP A 81 5.16 -8.34 -9.54
C ASP A 81 6.44 -8.36 -8.67
N TYR A 82 6.28 -8.62 -7.38
CA TYR A 82 7.41 -8.62 -6.45
C TYR A 82 8.37 -9.79 -6.70
N VAL A 83 7.85 -10.97 -7.03
CA VAL A 83 8.66 -12.16 -7.33
C VAL A 83 9.53 -11.94 -8.55
N THR A 84 8.94 -11.48 -9.65
CA THR A 84 9.67 -11.15 -10.89
C THR A 84 10.71 -10.07 -10.65
N LEU A 85 10.38 -9.04 -9.85
CA LEU A 85 11.32 -7.98 -9.48
C LEU A 85 12.53 -8.54 -8.73
N CYS A 86 12.32 -9.43 -7.74
CA CYS A 86 13.38 -10.05 -6.96
C CYS A 86 14.27 -10.99 -7.79
N ARG A 87 13.69 -11.71 -8.74
CA ARG A 87 14.39 -12.64 -9.64
C ARG A 87 15.16 -11.92 -10.76
N ARG A 88 14.87 -10.65 -11.00
CA ARG A 88 15.54 -9.85 -12.04
C ARG A 88 17.05 -9.83 -11.80
N LYS A 89 17.83 -10.11 -12.86
CA LYS A 89 19.30 -10.05 -12.81
C LYS A 89 19.83 -8.62 -12.89
N LEU A 90 20.81 -8.30 -12.08
CA LEU A 90 21.55 -7.05 -12.13
C LEU A 90 22.37 -6.96 -13.42
N LYS A 91 22.25 -5.86 -14.14
CA LYS A 91 22.88 -5.68 -15.47
C LYS A 91 24.31 -5.17 -15.39
N SER A 92 24.72 -4.54 -14.28
CA SER A 92 26.01 -3.87 -14.14
C SER A 92 26.53 -3.87 -12.70
N GLY A 93 27.77 -3.46 -12.51
CA GLY A 93 28.44 -3.38 -11.20
C GLY A 93 29.02 -4.71 -10.72
N LYS A 94 29.59 -4.72 -9.51
CA LYS A 94 30.26 -5.89 -8.92
C LYS A 94 29.37 -7.13 -8.73
N LYS A 95 28.04 -6.94 -8.82
CA LYS A 95 27.03 -7.99 -8.67
C LYS A 95 26.30 -8.30 -9.99
N ALA A 96 26.84 -7.90 -11.12
CA ALA A 96 26.24 -8.22 -12.44
C ALA A 96 25.98 -9.72 -12.56
N GLY A 97 24.82 -10.06 -13.12
CA GLY A 97 24.36 -11.46 -13.27
C GLY A 97 23.71 -12.08 -12.02
N GLN A 98 23.89 -11.52 -10.83
CA GLN A 98 23.19 -11.96 -9.63
C GLN A 98 21.74 -11.50 -9.64
N MET A 99 20.85 -12.24 -8.97
CA MET A 99 19.47 -11.80 -8.76
C MET A 99 19.42 -10.55 -7.89
N TYR A 100 18.41 -9.73 -8.12
CA TYR A 100 18.18 -8.49 -7.38
C TYR A 100 17.95 -8.76 -5.88
N GLY A 101 17.18 -9.81 -5.60
CA GLY A 101 16.84 -10.24 -4.24
C GLY A 101 15.77 -9.40 -3.58
N LEU A 102 15.42 -9.77 -2.36
CA LEU A 102 14.48 -9.02 -1.55
C LEU A 102 15.06 -7.67 -1.17
N GLN A 103 14.20 -6.68 -1.15
CA GLN A 103 14.56 -5.36 -0.68
C GLN A 103 14.53 -5.30 0.84
N SER A 104 15.58 -4.80 1.44
CA SER A 104 15.76 -4.80 2.90
C SER A 104 15.98 -3.43 3.54
N ALA A 105 16.20 -2.38 2.73
CA ALA A 105 16.50 -1.04 3.24
C ALA A 105 16.34 0.08 2.19
N ARG A 106 16.20 1.31 2.65
CA ARG A 106 16.21 2.60 1.94
C ARG A 106 15.10 2.80 0.91
N PHE A 107 15.26 2.33 -0.32
CA PHE A 107 14.27 2.53 -1.39
C PHE A 107 13.40 1.31 -1.57
N CYS A 108 12.09 1.52 -1.72
CA CYS A 108 11.16 0.45 -2.03
C CYS A 108 10.96 0.35 -3.54
N TYR A 109 11.68 -0.56 -4.20
CA TYR A 109 11.52 -0.81 -5.63
C TYR A 109 10.16 -1.41 -5.98
N ALA A 110 9.55 -2.19 -5.08
CA ALA A 110 8.15 -2.60 -5.25
C ALA A 110 7.22 -1.38 -5.31
N ASN A 111 7.49 -0.34 -4.51
CA ASN A 111 6.73 0.91 -4.61
C ASN A 111 6.93 1.59 -5.96
N SER A 112 8.18 1.74 -6.44
CA SER A 112 8.44 2.44 -7.71
C SER A 112 7.97 1.65 -8.93
N GLU A 113 8.26 0.36 -8.98
CA GLU A 113 8.04 -0.48 -10.17
C GLU A 113 6.64 -1.11 -10.21
N CYS A 114 6.16 -1.60 -9.05
CA CYS A 114 4.89 -2.32 -9.00
C CYS A 114 3.69 -1.44 -8.61
N LYS A 115 3.94 -0.22 -8.07
CA LYS A 115 2.87 0.70 -7.65
C LYS A 115 2.88 2.02 -8.41
N VAL A 116 3.98 2.76 -8.37
CA VAL A 116 4.05 4.11 -8.97
C VAL A 116 4.08 4.05 -10.49
N ALA A 117 4.80 3.10 -11.07
CA ALA A 117 4.88 2.95 -12.53
C ALA A 117 3.50 2.71 -13.19
N PRO A 118 2.65 1.78 -12.72
CA PRO A 118 1.29 1.61 -13.26
C PRO A 118 0.41 2.83 -13.05
N ILE A 119 0.51 3.55 -11.93
CA ILE A 119 -0.21 4.81 -11.72
C ILE A 119 0.22 5.87 -12.74
N ASN A 120 1.51 5.99 -12.99
CA ASN A 120 2.01 6.95 -13.99
C ASN A 120 1.59 6.57 -15.41
N ALA A 121 1.55 5.29 -15.74
CA ALA A 121 1.02 4.80 -17.01
C ALA A 121 -0.48 5.10 -17.16
N TYR A 122 -1.24 4.97 -16.08
CA TYR A 122 -2.65 5.35 -16.03
C TYR A 122 -2.84 6.84 -16.29
N TYR A 123 -2.08 7.72 -15.63
CA TYR A 123 -2.17 9.16 -15.87
C TYR A 123 -1.81 9.57 -17.30
N LYS A 124 -0.87 8.86 -17.93
CA LYS A 124 -0.50 9.16 -19.34
C LYS A 124 -1.68 9.06 -20.29
N GLN A 125 -2.68 8.26 -20.02
CA GLN A 125 -3.87 8.11 -20.86
C GLN A 125 -4.65 9.43 -20.97
N PHE A 126 -4.62 10.25 -19.92
CA PHE A 126 -5.38 11.50 -19.83
C PHE A 126 -4.52 12.74 -20.13
N SER A 127 -3.20 12.66 -19.97
CA SER A 127 -2.30 13.83 -19.98
C SER A 127 -2.21 14.57 -21.32
N LYS A 128 -2.65 13.95 -22.42
CA LYS A 128 -2.72 14.61 -23.73
C LYS A 128 -3.89 15.59 -23.83
N GLU A 129 -5.01 15.26 -23.21
CA GLU A 129 -6.28 15.98 -23.33
C GLU A 129 -6.60 16.83 -22.10
N TYR A 130 -6.11 16.43 -20.93
CA TYR A 130 -6.47 17.03 -19.65
C TYR A 130 -5.26 17.49 -18.82
N ASP A 131 -5.47 18.54 -18.04
CA ASP A 131 -4.63 18.89 -16.90
C ASP A 131 -5.10 18.09 -15.67
N ILE A 132 -4.26 17.17 -15.19
CA ILE A 132 -4.65 16.22 -14.14
C ILE A 132 -4.46 16.86 -12.77
N VAL A 133 -5.53 16.94 -11.98
CA VAL A 133 -5.48 17.25 -10.55
C VAL A 133 -5.57 15.94 -9.77
N LYS A 134 -4.65 15.73 -8.81
CA LYS A 134 -4.53 14.47 -8.07
C LYS A 134 -4.94 14.68 -6.62
N TYR A 135 -6.02 14.05 -6.18
CA TYR A 135 -6.35 14.01 -4.76
C TYR A 135 -5.52 12.95 -4.04
N VAL A 136 -4.96 13.32 -2.89
CA VAL A 136 -4.10 12.46 -2.07
C VAL A 136 -4.53 12.51 -0.61
N GLY A 137 -4.60 11.36 0.04
CA GLY A 137 -4.94 11.22 1.46
C GLY A 137 -3.74 11.59 2.34
N ILE A 138 -3.62 12.86 2.69
CA ILE A 138 -2.64 13.38 3.64
C ILE A 138 -3.38 14.28 4.61
N ALA A 139 -3.40 13.89 5.88
CA ALA A 139 -4.13 14.60 6.92
C ALA A 139 -3.44 15.92 7.33
N ILE A 140 -4.20 16.83 7.97
CA ILE A 140 -3.67 18.15 8.35
C ILE A 140 -2.57 18.04 9.40
N ASP A 141 -2.58 16.98 10.20
CA ASP A 141 -1.56 16.69 11.23
C ASP A 141 -0.29 16.00 10.67
N GLU A 142 -0.13 15.98 9.33
CA GLU A 142 1.07 15.51 8.64
C GLU A 142 1.81 16.66 7.90
N PRO A 143 2.25 17.74 8.57
CA PRO A 143 2.74 18.96 7.92
C PRO A 143 3.94 18.74 7.01
N LYS A 144 4.85 17.82 7.38
CA LYS A 144 6.02 17.48 6.54
C LYS A 144 5.64 16.80 5.20
N ARG A 145 4.50 16.11 5.16
CA ARG A 145 3.98 15.52 3.93
C ARG A 145 3.23 16.55 3.10
N LEU A 146 2.45 17.42 3.76
CA LEU A 146 1.72 18.51 3.10
C LEU A 146 2.66 19.49 2.40
N ALA A 147 3.77 19.88 3.04
CA ALA A 147 4.76 20.77 2.43
C ALA A 147 5.32 20.24 1.10
N ARG A 148 5.29 18.94 0.86
CA ARG A 148 5.72 18.33 -0.42
C ARG A 148 4.69 18.46 -1.54
N LEU A 149 3.49 18.95 -1.24
CA LEU A 149 2.45 19.18 -2.25
C LEU A 149 2.57 20.56 -2.90
N GLU A 150 3.27 21.49 -2.28
CA GLU A 150 3.46 22.85 -2.79
C GLU A 150 4.07 22.83 -4.18
N GLY A 151 3.51 23.63 -5.11
CA GLY A 151 3.96 23.70 -6.48
C GLY A 151 3.67 22.45 -7.33
N THR A 152 2.91 21.49 -6.82
CA THR A 152 2.52 20.28 -7.55
C THR A 152 1.04 20.32 -7.96
N ASN A 153 0.62 19.38 -8.80
CA ASN A 153 -0.79 19.16 -9.17
C ASN A 153 -1.54 18.24 -8.17
N LYS A 154 -1.03 18.09 -6.95
CA LYS A 154 -1.64 17.27 -5.90
C LYS A 154 -2.36 18.15 -4.90
N VAL A 155 -3.53 17.71 -4.47
CA VAL A 155 -4.37 18.40 -3.50
C VAL A 155 -4.77 17.43 -2.41
N SER A 156 -4.65 17.86 -1.14
CA SER A 156 -5.22 17.13 -0.02
C SER A 156 -6.55 17.76 0.38
N LEU A 157 -7.64 17.02 0.20
CA LEU A 157 -8.94 17.44 0.70
C LEU A 157 -9.04 17.33 2.23
N LEU A 158 -8.32 16.37 2.84
CA LEU A 158 -8.21 16.29 4.30
C LEU A 158 -7.65 17.60 4.88
N ALA A 159 -6.55 18.09 4.33
CA ALA A 159 -5.97 19.37 4.78
C ALA A 159 -6.88 20.56 4.45
N LYS A 160 -7.53 20.57 3.26
CA LYS A 160 -8.45 21.63 2.86
C LYS A 160 -9.62 21.80 3.84
N TYR A 161 -10.15 20.67 4.34
CA TYR A 161 -11.28 20.64 5.28
C TYR A 161 -10.88 20.45 6.75
N GLY A 162 -9.60 20.55 7.09
CA GLY A 162 -9.11 20.51 8.47
C GLY A 162 -9.16 19.13 9.12
N TYR A 163 -9.15 18.04 8.34
CA TYR A 163 -9.25 16.67 8.85
C TYR A 163 -7.90 16.14 9.31
N THR A 164 -7.86 15.70 10.57
CA THR A 164 -6.77 14.90 11.15
C THR A 164 -6.92 13.42 10.76
N GLU A 165 -5.87 12.63 11.01
CA GLU A 165 -5.93 11.16 10.84
C GLU A 165 -7.07 10.52 11.63
N LYS A 166 -7.34 11.03 12.86
CA LYS A 166 -8.45 10.55 13.69
C LYS A 166 -9.81 10.87 13.08
N MET A 167 -9.98 12.07 12.56
CA MET A 167 -11.23 12.48 11.88
C MET A 167 -11.44 11.70 10.59
N ALA A 168 -10.37 11.39 9.86
CA ALA A 168 -10.44 10.54 8.67
C ALA A 168 -10.94 9.12 9.01
N MET A 169 -10.53 8.55 10.15
CA MET A 169 -11.03 7.26 10.62
C MET A 169 -12.54 7.35 10.94
N ALA A 170 -12.94 8.33 11.73
CA ALA A 170 -14.35 8.53 12.08
C ALA A 170 -15.24 8.72 10.84
N LYS A 171 -14.73 9.43 9.80
CA LYS A 171 -15.42 9.57 8.52
C LYS A 171 -15.61 8.22 7.81
N CYS A 172 -14.61 7.34 7.85
CA CYS A 172 -14.75 6.00 7.30
C CYS A 172 -15.74 5.13 8.08
N GLU A 173 -15.79 5.29 9.41
CA GLU A 173 -16.75 4.60 10.29
C GLU A 173 -18.20 5.03 9.99
N GLU A 174 -18.44 6.32 9.79
CA GLU A 174 -19.75 6.88 9.43
C GLU A 174 -20.33 6.24 8.15
N TYR A 175 -19.47 5.85 7.22
CA TYR A 175 -19.85 5.22 5.95
C TYR A 175 -19.65 3.71 5.93
N ASP A 176 -19.33 3.04 7.04
CA ASP A 176 -18.96 1.61 7.07
C ASP A 176 -17.89 1.24 6.04
N LEU A 177 -16.92 2.12 5.84
CA LEU A 177 -15.79 1.93 4.92
C LEU A 177 -14.46 1.81 5.66
N VAL A 178 -14.46 1.12 6.79
CA VAL A 178 -13.25 0.81 7.56
C VAL A 178 -12.68 -0.52 7.14
N SER A 179 -11.45 -0.49 6.65
CA SER A 179 -10.74 -1.71 6.27
C SER A 179 -10.57 -2.69 7.45
N PRO A 180 -10.72 -4.01 7.23
CA PRO A 180 -10.49 -5.04 8.25
C PRO A 180 -9.11 -4.94 8.91
N ASN A 181 -8.09 -4.42 8.22
CA ASN A 181 -6.74 -4.23 8.75
C ASN A 181 -6.71 -3.40 10.03
N TYR A 182 -7.65 -2.46 10.20
CA TYR A 182 -7.69 -1.61 11.40
C TYR A 182 -8.33 -2.33 12.61
N ARG A 183 -9.13 -3.38 12.38
CA ARG A 183 -9.80 -4.14 13.46
C ARG A 183 -8.85 -5.07 14.20
N GLY A 184 -7.75 -5.50 13.58
CA GLY A 184 -6.73 -6.36 14.17
C GLY A 184 -5.62 -5.65 14.95
N GLY A 185 -5.78 -4.35 15.23
CA GLY A 185 -4.73 -3.54 15.89
C GLY A 185 -3.58 -3.13 14.96
N GLU A 186 -3.67 -3.43 13.69
CA GLU A 186 -2.75 -2.95 12.67
C GLU A 186 -3.17 -1.57 12.21
N PHE A 187 -2.34 -0.56 12.48
CA PHE A 187 -2.65 0.83 12.15
C PHE A 187 -2.21 1.25 10.74
N ARG A 188 -1.73 0.33 9.92
CA ARG A 188 -1.19 0.62 8.58
C ARG A 188 -1.56 -0.44 7.57
N GLY A 189 -2.10 -0.02 6.43
CA GLY A 189 -2.13 -0.82 5.20
C GLY A 189 -0.73 -0.99 4.59
N GLY A 190 -0.63 -1.75 3.51
CA GLY A 190 0.58 -1.98 2.71
C GLY A 190 0.92 -3.45 2.58
N CYS A 191 1.92 -3.73 1.74
CA CYS A 191 2.29 -5.09 1.38
C CYS A 191 2.61 -5.96 2.60
N TRP A 192 2.08 -7.18 2.61
CA TRP A 192 2.33 -8.14 3.70
C TRP A 192 3.82 -8.53 3.82
N PHE A 193 4.58 -8.42 2.73
CA PHE A 193 6.03 -8.67 2.66
C PHE A 193 6.89 -7.42 2.87
N CYS A 194 6.34 -6.33 3.39
CA CYS A 194 7.05 -5.05 3.50
C CYS A 194 8.20 -5.10 4.49
N TYR A 195 9.43 -4.85 4.06
CA TYR A 195 10.60 -4.80 4.95
C TYR A 195 10.51 -3.70 6.03
N ASN A 196 9.64 -2.70 5.85
CA ASN A 196 9.36 -1.67 6.85
C ASN A 196 8.34 -2.11 7.91
N ALA A 197 7.73 -3.30 7.76
CA ALA A 197 6.80 -3.82 8.75
C ALA A 197 7.50 -4.04 10.11
N ASN A 198 6.76 -3.90 11.20
CA ASN A 198 7.25 -4.27 12.52
C ASN A 198 7.28 -5.82 12.68
N ILE A 199 7.95 -6.30 13.70
CA ILE A 199 8.08 -7.75 13.94
C ILE A 199 6.72 -8.38 14.24
N SER A 200 5.83 -7.69 14.96
CA SER A 200 4.49 -8.19 15.27
C SER A 200 3.67 -8.48 14.00
N ARG A 201 3.84 -7.67 12.93
CA ARG A 201 3.19 -7.94 11.65
C ARG A 201 3.71 -9.21 11.00
N TYR A 202 5.02 -9.48 11.05
CA TYR A 202 5.55 -10.74 10.53
C TYR A 202 5.08 -11.95 11.34
N VAL A 203 4.98 -11.81 12.67
CA VAL A 203 4.37 -12.82 13.55
C VAL A 203 2.93 -13.09 13.11
N ASN A 204 2.15 -12.05 12.88
CA ASN A 204 0.77 -12.16 12.41
C ASN A 204 0.68 -12.87 11.04
N ILE A 205 1.53 -12.48 10.08
CA ILE A 205 1.59 -13.14 8.75
C ILE A 205 2.00 -14.61 8.90
N ARG A 206 3.03 -14.93 9.69
CA ARG A 206 3.46 -16.31 9.91
C ARG A 206 2.37 -17.18 10.52
N LYS A 207 1.62 -16.62 11.48
CA LYS A 207 0.55 -17.33 12.19
C LYS A 207 -0.69 -17.53 11.35
N ASN A 208 -1.19 -16.47 10.70
CA ASN A 208 -2.49 -16.50 10.03
C ASN A 208 -2.38 -16.88 8.54
N TYR A 209 -1.21 -16.66 7.92
CA TYR A 209 -0.94 -16.94 6.50
C TYR A 209 0.38 -17.67 6.33
N PRO A 210 0.55 -18.87 6.90
CA PRO A 210 1.82 -19.60 6.89
C PRO A 210 2.36 -19.86 5.48
N HIS A 211 1.48 -20.04 4.50
CA HIS A 211 1.86 -20.19 3.10
C HIS A 211 2.47 -18.91 2.50
N TYR A 212 2.04 -17.71 2.93
CA TYR A 212 2.67 -16.46 2.52
C TYR A 212 4.04 -16.28 3.17
N TRP A 213 4.13 -16.61 4.47
CA TRP A 213 5.42 -16.61 5.13
C TRP A 213 6.42 -17.58 4.45
N GLN A 214 5.95 -18.78 4.08
CA GLN A 214 6.77 -19.73 3.34
C GLN A 214 7.18 -19.17 1.97
N ALA A 215 6.28 -18.56 1.23
CA ALA A 215 6.59 -17.98 -0.08
C ALA A 215 7.69 -16.90 -0.03
N ILE A 216 7.69 -16.04 0.99
CA ILE A 216 8.75 -15.03 1.15
C ILE A 216 10.08 -15.66 1.60
N ARG A 217 10.05 -16.73 2.43
CA ARG A 217 11.23 -17.52 2.79
C ARG A 217 11.86 -18.16 1.57
N ASP A 218 11.06 -18.83 0.76
CA ASP A 218 11.53 -19.50 -0.46
C ASP A 218 12.19 -18.48 -1.40
N LEU A 219 11.56 -17.34 -1.61
CA LEU A 219 12.10 -16.26 -2.43
C LEU A 219 13.39 -15.69 -1.85
N TYR A 220 13.50 -15.57 -0.52
CA TYR A 220 14.74 -15.12 0.15
C TYR A 220 15.91 -16.04 -0.14
N TYR A 221 15.73 -17.36 0.01
CA TYR A 221 16.77 -18.35 -0.24
C TYR A 221 17.07 -18.52 -1.74
N GLU A 222 16.04 -18.59 -2.58
CA GLU A 222 16.17 -18.69 -4.04
C GLU A 222 17.02 -17.55 -4.61
N THR A 223 16.76 -16.33 -4.16
CA THR A 223 17.47 -15.15 -4.67
C THR A 223 18.81 -14.89 -3.98
N ASN A 224 19.21 -15.74 -3.06
CA ASN A 224 20.42 -15.58 -2.25
C ASN A 224 20.52 -14.19 -1.59
N THR A 225 19.38 -13.70 -1.10
CA THR A 225 19.30 -12.40 -0.42
C THR A 225 20.05 -12.44 0.89
N LYS A 226 20.92 -11.47 1.12
CA LYS A 226 21.75 -11.43 2.34
C LYS A 226 21.07 -10.82 3.54
N ALA A 227 20.19 -9.85 3.32
CA ALA A 227 19.47 -9.16 4.39
C ALA A 227 17.99 -9.17 4.10
N PHE A 228 17.18 -9.56 5.10
CA PHE A 228 15.72 -9.56 5.03
C PHE A 228 15.15 -8.20 5.44
N LYS A 229 15.73 -7.57 6.48
CA LYS A 229 15.25 -6.32 7.06
C LYS A 229 16.39 -5.51 7.68
N TYR A 230 16.68 -4.31 7.18
CA TYR A 230 17.64 -3.36 7.77
C TYR A 230 18.99 -3.99 8.20
N GLY A 231 19.57 -4.82 7.34
CA GLY A 231 20.83 -5.50 7.60
C GLY A 231 20.70 -6.83 8.35
N LYS A 232 19.53 -7.16 8.90
CA LYS A 232 19.26 -8.45 9.55
C LYS A 232 18.94 -9.52 8.52
N THR A 233 19.48 -10.71 8.75
CA THR A 233 19.13 -11.92 7.99
C THR A 233 17.71 -12.39 8.33
N LEU A 234 17.15 -13.27 7.51
CA LEU A 234 15.85 -13.89 7.80
C LEU A 234 15.87 -14.64 9.13
N ALA A 235 16.92 -15.40 9.41
CA ALA A 235 17.07 -16.15 10.66
C ALA A 235 17.11 -15.24 11.91
N GLU A 236 17.69 -14.05 11.81
CA GLU A 236 17.67 -13.07 12.91
C GLU A 236 16.27 -12.49 13.12
N VAL A 237 15.57 -12.21 12.04
CA VAL A 237 14.18 -11.74 12.11
C VAL A 237 13.25 -12.82 12.69
N GLU A 238 13.44 -14.08 12.30
CA GLU A 238 12.65 -15.20 12.85
C GLU A 238 12.89 -15.40 14.34
N ARG A 239 14.14 -15.26 14.81
CA ARG A 239 14.43 -15.28 16.26
C ARG A 239 13.74 -14.15 17.04
N GLU A 240 13.67 -12.95 16.46
CA GLU A 240 12.94 -11.84 17.07
C GLU A 240 11.42 -12.11 17.11
N MET A 241 10.87 -12.75 16.06
CA MET A 241 9.49 -13.18 16.02
C MET A 241 9.20 -14.21 17.12
N ASP A 242 10.07 -15.23 17.26
CA ASP A 242 9.93 -16.28 18.29
C ASP A 242 9.98 -15.69 19.70
N SER A 243 10.89 -14.75 19.94
CA SER A 243 11.02 -14.05 21.22
C SER A 243 9.76 -13.24 21.54
N LEU A 244 9.18 -12.58 20.54
CA LEU A 244 7.94 -11.80 20.72
C LEU A 244 6.75 -12.73 21.04
N GLU A 245 6.60 -13.84 20.32
CA GLU A 245 5.54 -14.82 20.57
C GLU A 245 5.67 -15.46 21.97
N PHE A 246 6.88 -15.79 22.40
CA PHE A 246 7.14 -16.33 23.72
C PHE A 246 6.71 -15.35 24.82
N ASN A 247 7.11 -14.08 24.69
CA ASN A 247 6.75 -13.05 25.66
C ASN A 247 5.24 -12.81 25.72
N GLN A 248 4.55 -12.82 24.59
CA GLN A 248 3.09 -12.66 24.53
C GLN A 248 2.37 -13.83 25.22
N ARG A 249 2.84 -15.08 25.02
CA ARG A 249 2.25 -16.25 25.72
C ARG A 249 2.43 -16.16 27.24
N ASN A 250 3.62 -15.77 27.69
CA ASN A 250 3.88 -15.66 29.14
C ASN A 250 3.12 -14.51 29.81
N GLN A 251 2.83 -13.43 29.11
CA GLN A 251 1.96 -12.36 29.64
C GLN A 251 0.51 -12.80 29.80
N LEU A 252 0.01 -13.68 28.91
CA LEU A 252 -1.36 -14.23 29.01
C LEU A 252 -1.52 -15.29 30.09
N THR A 253 -0.44 -15.91 30.57
CA THR A 253 -0.48 -16.92 31.65
C THR A 253 -0.34 -16.33 33.05
N LEU A 254 -0.15 -15.02 33.17
CA LEU A 254 -0.03 -14.31 34.46
C LEU A 254 -1.36 -13.69 34.93
N PHE A 255 -2.45 -13.93 34.23
CA PHE A 255 -3.82 -13.55 34.54
C PHE A 255 -4.74 -14.78 34.45
#